data_340a832ed67f18e0c44025ee68063a8d
#
_entry.id   340a832ed67f18e0c44025ee68063a8d
#
_cell.length_a   1.000
_cell.length_b   1.000
_cell.length_c   1.000
_cell.angle_alpha   90.00
_cell.angle_beta   90.00
_cell.angle_gamma   90.00
#
_symmetry.space_group_name_H-M   'P 1'
#
loop_
_entity.id
_entity.type
_entity.pdbx_description
1 polymer ?
#
loop_
_entity_poly.entity_id
_entity_poly.type
_entity_poly.pdbx_seq_one_letter_code
_entity_poly.pdbx_strand_id
1 'polypeptide(L)'
;MKSFSVLVFVASSFFLTSGQTPSGTPAGPSSQTSARIKNFGSSLQKYEKKRKQTANLNAKNDPLKSIDNKTDDDEVIKIETGLVLHDLLVSDRAGNVVTQLKGSDFLLLEDQVPQSIEVFAASENSRIPRSIVLVIDTSLLQFPFLKMSTDAAKTLVDKLRPDDEMAIVTADLILHSDFTADKTLLKATLNEVEKRGIEYASWYRRGARKDDQGYEHALNIGRGGQFETLLAVLNEMFDDKRKQRVIIFQGDGGHMIWLKPDKNLPYPVSHTTRMNSGMKYSGESAIKKFGFGEIEEAIEVSRVTIYSVIPGIRFFGLPKRERANRARISWAKVNEAFGWKTDYPAEMTRMFEDREENVRTAGQAAMFKVAELSGGNTAVMEKPEDAGRIYADILGVIESRYVIGYYPTDGVPSERRRSVKVEVRGRPDYTVTTRSHYILK
;
A
#
# COMPACT_ATOMS: atom_id res chain seq x y z
N MET A 1 -59.64 -18.74 35.17
CA MET A 1 -60.85 -18.01 34.76
C MET A 1 -60.40 -17.08 33.64
N LYS A 2 -60.63 -17.49 32.41
CA LYS A 2 -61.70 -17.03 31.47
C LYS A 2 -61.62 -15.49 31.31
N SER A 3 -61.23 -15.00 30.19
CA SER A 3 -61.93 -14.63 28.95
C SER A 3 -61.75 -13.11 28.78
N PHE A 4 -61.72 -12.40 27.68
CA PHE A 4 -62.16 -12.60 26.28
C PHE A 4 -61.50 -11.52 25.37
N SER A 5 -61.34 -11.84 24.15
CA SER A 5 -60.98 -10.98 23.02
C SER A 5 -62.02 -9.89 22.77
N VAL A 6 -61.59 -8.73 22.26
CA VAL A 6 -62.43 -7.96 21.32
C VAL A 6 -61.55 -7.40 20.17
N LEU A 7 -61.86 -7.86 19.00
CA LEU A 7 -61.41 -7.39 17.68
C LEU A 7 -62.31 -6.21 17.29
N VAL A 8 -61.75 -5.09 16.90
CA VAL A 8 -62.50 -4.03 16.19
C VAL A 8 -61.81 -3.74 14.86
N PHE A 9 -62.48 -4.16 13.80
CA PHE A 9 -62.26 -3.72 12.44
C PHE A 9 -62.86 -2.32 12.27
N VAL A 10 -62.08 -1.37 11.74
CA VAL A 10 -62.63 -0.19 11.06
C VAL A 10 -61.98 -0.09 9.70
N ALA A 11 -62.79 -0.35 8.71
CA ALA A 11 -62.50 -0.04 7.30
C ALA A 11 -62.92 1.42 7.02
N SER A 12 -62.02 2.18 6.38
CA SER A 12 -62.43 3.42 5.70
C SER A 12 -61.49 3.75 4.54
N SER A 13 -61.98 3.47 3.38
CA SER A 13 -62.07 4.29 2.17
C SER A 13 -60.82 4.98 1.61
N PHE A 14 -60.51 4.54 0.43
CA PHE A 14 -59.62 5.08 -0.58
C PHE A 14 -59.84 6.57 -0.85
N PHE A 15 -58.71 7.31 -0.91
CA PHE A 15 -58.53 8.43 -1.84
C PHE A 15 -57.23 8.22 -2.61
N LEU A 16 -57.39 8.00 -3.92
CA LEU A 16 -56.32 8.03 -4.93
C LEU A 16 -55.90 9.47 -5.15
N THR A 17 -54.67 9.83 -4.75
CA THR A 17 -53.99 10.97 -5.32
C THR A 17 -52.75 10.44 -6.03
N SER A 18 -52.70 10.64 -7.33
CA SER A 18 -51.57 10.39 -8.20
C SER A 18 -50.41 11.34 -7.84
N GLY A 19 -49.49 10.87 -7.00
CA GLY A 19 -48.21 11.51 -6.72
C GLY A 19 -47.13 10.75 -7.46
N GLN A 20 -46.49 11.40 -8.42
CA GLN A 20 -45.28 10.90 -9.09
C GLN A 20 -44.20 10.60 -8.06
N THR A 21 -43.81 9.34 -7.96
CA THR A 21 -42.59 8.93 -7.28
C THR A 21 -41.39 9.34 -8.13
N PRO A 22 -40.41 10.04 -7.59
CA PRO A 22 -39.12 10.17 -8.27
C PRO A 22 -38.45 8.79 -8.28
N SER A 23 -38.38 8.18 -9.43
CA SER A 23 -37.59 6.98 -9.70
C SER A 23 -36.12 7.34 -9.69
N GLY A 24 -35.54 7.48 -8.50
CA GLY A 24 -34.10 7.45 -8.31
C GLY A 24 -33.66 6.01 -8.17
N THR A 25 -33.39 5.35 -9.27
CA THR A 25 -32.61 4.12 -9.29
C THR A 25 -31.24 4.46 -8.68
N PRO A 26 -30.75 3.76 -7.64
CA PRO A 26 -29.39 3.96 -7.17
C PRO A 26 -28.47 3.70 -8.36
N ALA A 27 -27.61 4.66 -8.67
CA ALA A 27 -26.62 4.52 -9.72
C ALA A 27 -25.82 3.26 -9.44
N GLY A 28 -25.93 2.26 -10.29
CA GLY A 28 -25.07 1.08 -10.26
C GLY A 28 -23.62 1.50 -10.43
N PRO A 29 -22.63 0.66 -10.04
CA PRO A 29 -21.23 0.99 -10.11
C PRO A 29 -20.89 1.54 -11.51
N SER A 30 -20.23 2.69 -11.56
CA SER A 30 -19.92 3.38 -12.82
C SER A 30 -19.16 2.43 -13.76
N SER A 31 -19.36 2.56 -15.06
CA SER A 31 -18.66 1.74 -16.07
C SER A 31 -17.12 1.82 -15.95
N GLN A 32 -16.60 2.91 -15.43
CA GLN A 32 -15.17 3.08 -15.14
C GLN A 32 -14.67 2.17 -14.00
N THR A 33 -15.44 2.02 -12.92
CA THR A 33 -15.12 1.12 -11.80
C THR A 33 -14.94 -0.32 -12.29
N SER A 34 -15.85 -0.79 -13.13
CA SER A 34 -15.79 -2.13 -13.72
C SER A 34 -14.56 -2.33 -14.63
N ALA A 35 -14.15 -1.29 -15.38
CA ALA A 35 -12.98 -1.34 -16.26
C ALA A 35 -11.66 -1.39 -15.46
N ARG A 36 -11.54 -0.61 -14.37
CA ARG A 36 -10.35 -0.61 -13.51
C ARG A 36 -10.15 -1.96 -12.84
N ILE A 37 -11.20 -2.56 -12.29
CA ILE A 37 -11.14 -3.89 -11.67
C ILE A 37 -10.59 -4.94 -12.67
N LYS A 38 -11.05 -4.92 -13.93
CA LYS A 38 -10.62 -5.88 -14.96
C LYS A 38 -9.17 -5.66 -15.43
N ASN A 39 -8.70 -4.43 -15.44
CA ASN A 39 -7.42 -4.06 -16.04
C ASN A 39 -6.35 -3.72 -14.98
N PHE A 40 -6.62 -3.93 -13.69
CA PHE A 40 -5.68 -3.63 -12.63
C PHE A 40 -4.36 -4.38 -12.83
N GLY A 41 -3.25 -3.66 -12.72
CA GLY A 41 -1.90 -4.17 -12.99
C GLY A 41 -1.44 -3.98 -14.44
N SER A 42 -2.28 -3.42 -15.32
CA SER A 42 -1.91 -3.20 -16.72
C SER A 42 -0.73 -2.24 -16.91
N SER A 43 -0.58 -1.28 -16.00
CA SER A 43 0.55 -0.32 -16.00
C SER A 43 1.91 -0.99 -15.87
N LEU A 44 1.96 -2.20 -15.31
CA LEU A 44 3.20 -2.95 -15.14
C LEU A 44 3.82 -3.40 -16.47
N GLN A 45 3.03 -3.45 -17.56
CA GLN A 45 3.50 -3.80 -18.90
C GLN A 45 4.55 -2.80 -19.44
N LYS A 46 4.52 -1.54 -18.99
CA LYS A 46 5.52 -0.54 -19.39
C LYS A 46 6.95 -0.97 -19.03
N TYR A 47 7.14 -1.63 -17.90
CA TYR A 47 8.43 -2.13 -17.46
C TYR A 47 8.90 -3.33 -18.31
N GLU A 48 7.97 -4.07 -18.91
CA GLU A 48 8.26 -5.15 -19.85
C GLU A 48 8.77 -4.65 -21.19
N LYS A 49 8.14 -3.60 -21.73
CA LYS A 49 8.50 -2.99 -23.01
C LYS A 49 9.89 -2.33 -22.96
N LYS A 50 10.19 -1.60 -21.88
CA LYS A 50 11.48 -0.94 -21.68
C LYS A 50 12.65 -1.94 -21.72
N ARG A 51 12.48 -3.14 -21.14
CA ARG A 51 13.50 -4.21 -21.21
C ARG A 51 13.75 -4.70 -22.62
N LYS A 52 12.71 -4.89 -23.44
CA LYS A 52 12.86 -5.36 -24.84
C LYS A 52 13.67 -4.35 -25.68
N GLN A 53 13.45 -3.06 -25.46
CA GLN A 53 14.19 -2.00 -26.13
C GLN A 53 15.67 -1.98 -25.69
N THR A 54 15.96 -2.07 -24.39
CA THR A 54 17.33 -2.09 -23.86
C THR A 54 18.09 -3.35 -24.31
N ALA A 55 17.44 -4.50 -24.33
CA ALA A 55 18.04 -5.74 -24.82
C ALA A 55 18.37 -5.69 -26.32
N ASN A 56 17.51 -5.04 -27.13
CA ASN A 56 17.76 -4.83 -28.55
C ASN A 56 18.87 -3.81 -28.84
N LEU A 57 19.07 -2.81 -27.95
CA LEU A 57 20.18 -1.86 -28.06
C LEU A 57 21.52 -2.51 -27.69
N ASN A 58 21.54 -3.39 -26.71
CA ASN A 58 22.75 -4.14 -26.33
C ASN A 58 23.12 -5.24 -27.33
N ALA A 59 22.18 -5.69 -28.17
CA ALA A 59 22.44 -6.67 -29.23
C ALA A 59 22.91 -6.04 -30.56
N LYS A 60 22.86 -4.71 -30.67
CA LYS A 60 23.33 -3.95 -31.82
C LYS A 60 24.43 -2.98 -31.39
N ASN A 61 25.57 -3.51 -30.98
CA ASN A 61 26.79 -2.75 -30.92
C ASN A 61 27.36 -2.66 -32.33
N ASP A 62 26.94 -1.63 -33.08
CA ASP A 62 27.63 -1.12 -34.26
C ASP A 62 27.74 0.41 -34.09
N PRO A 63 28.95 0.98 -34.14
CA PRO A 63 29.16 2.38 -33.85
C PRO A 63 28.82 3.25 -35.06
N LEU A 64 28.19 4.39 -34.78
CA LEU A 64 28.05 5.54 -35.68
C LEU A 64 26.94 5.48 -36.75
N LYS A 65 25.75 5.91 -36.37
CA LYS A 65 24.91 6.74 -37.26
C LYS A 65 24.34 7.90 -36.48
N SER A 66 24.69 9.07 -36.93
CA SER A 66 24.22 10.38 -36.51
C SER A 66 22.71 10.46 -36.49
N ILE A 67 22.17 10.99 -35.39
CA ILE A 67 20.75 11.31 -35.26
C ILE A 67 20.59 12.74 -35.79
N ASP A 68 19.89 12.86 -36.90
CA ASP A 68 19.35 14.13 -37.39
C ASP A 68 18.31 14.65 -36.40
N ASN A 69 18.62 15.77 -35.76
CA ASN A 69 17.65 16.57 -35.01
C ASN A 69 16.69 17.25 -36.01
N LYS A 70 15.48 16.77 -36.12
CA LYS A 70 14.35 17.59 -36.55
C LYS A 70 13.77 18.29 -35.35
N THR A 71 14.13 19.53 -35.20
CA THR A 71 13.38 20.56 -34.49
C THR A 71 12.22 20.97 -35.38
N ASP A 72 11.01 20.79 -34.90
CA ASP A 72 9.84 21.66 -35.17
C ASP A 72 8.70 21.16 -34.29
N ASP A 73 8.38 21.95 -33.30
CA ASP A 73 7.06 22.53 -33.08
C ASP A 73 7.15 23.33 -31.78
N ASP A 74 6.75 24.57 -31.82
CA ASP A 74 6.46 25.44 -30.69
C ASP A 74 5.32 24.80 -29.87
N GLU A 75 5.66 23.86 -29.01
CA GLU A 75 4.78 23.35 -27.97
C GLU A 75 4.70 24.46 -26.93
N VAL A 76 3.61 25.22 -26.96
CA VAL A 76 3.21 26.11 -25.86
C VAL A 76 3.12 25.23 -24.63
N ILE A 77 4.17 25.22 -23.81
CA ILE A 77 4.19 24.54 -22.51
C ILE A 77 3.13 25.25 -21.68
N LYS A 78 1.91 24.71 -21.64
CA LYS A 78 0.93 25.05 -20.62
C LYS A 78 1.50 24.56 -19.31
N ILE A 79 2.18 25.46 -18.59
CA ILE A 79 2.54 25.25 -17.20
C ILE A 79 1.23 25.31 -16.40
N GLU A 80 0.53 24.19 -16.28
CA GLU A 80 -0.45 24.04 -15.24
C GLU A 80 0.33 23.90 -13.94
N THR A 81 0.55 25.02 -13.26
CA THR A 81 1.06 25.07 -11.88
C THR A 81 -0.02 24.46 -10.99
N GLY A 82 -0.04 23.14 -10.93
CA GLY A 82 -1.00 22.41 -10.12
C GLY A 82 -0.68 22.56 -8.63
N LEU A 83 -1.69 22.82 -7.81
CA LEU A 83 -1.57 22.80 -6.35
C LEU A 83 -0.90 21.49 -5.88
N VAL A 84 0.16 21.60 -5.10
CA VAL A 84 0.86 20.47 -4.48
C VAL A 84 0.46 20.38 -3.03
N LEU A 85 -0.09 19.24 -2.62
CA LEU A 85 -0.47 18.95 -1.24
C LEU A 85 0.56 18.06 -0.56
N HIS A 86 0.88 18.41 0.68
CA HIS A 86 1.73 17.63 1.58
C HIS A 86 1.03 17.36 2.89
N ASP A 87 1.07 16.10 3.32
CA ASP A 87 0.61 15.65 4.62
C ASP A 87 1.77 15.74 5.63
N LEU A 88 1.54 16.40 6.73
CA LEU A 88 2.55 16.64 7.77
C LEU A 88 2.11 16.03 9.09
N LEU A 89 2.95 15.21 9.70
CA LEU A 89 2.81 14.83 11.10
C LEU A 89 3.85 15.61 11.90
N VAL A 90 3.43 16.32 12.92
CA VAL A 90 4.33 17.03 13.83
C VAL A 90 4.35 16.33 15.18
N SER A 91 5.54 16.06 15.68
CA SER A 91 5.74 15.52 17.03
C SER A 91 6.73 16.34 17.83
N ASP A 92 6.53 16.37 19.14
CA ASP A 92 7.49 16.95 20.08
C ASP A 92 8.69 16.02 20.32
N ARG A 93 9.65 16.46 21.15
CA ARG A 93 10.83 15.67 21.50
C ARG A 93 10.51 14.35 22.21
N ALA A 94 9.36 14.27 22.88
CA ALA A 94 8.90 13.04 23.55
C ALA A 94 8.16 12.09 22.58
N GLY A 95 7.92 12.51 21.32
CA GLY A 95 7.19 11.76 20.33
C GLY A 95 5.67 11.97 20.38
N ASN A 96 5.16 12.88 21.22
CA ASN A 96 3.74 13.19 21.26
C ASN A 96 3.34 14.01 20.02
N VAL A 97 2.18 13.69 19.47
CA VAL A 97 1.64 14.42 18.31
C VAL A 97 1.19 15.82 18.73
N VAL A 98 1.58 16.82 17.93
CA VAL A 98 1.23 18.22 18.13
C VAL A 98 0.17 18.62 17.10
N THR A 99 -1.05 19.00 17.54
CA THR A 99 -2.21 19.25 16.67
C THR A 99 -2.73 20.70 16.66
N GLN A 100 -2.11 21.61 17.44
CA GLN A 100 -2.63 22.97 17.65
C GLN A 100 -1.86 24.06 16.87
N LEU A 101 -1.09 23.66 15.84
CA LEU A 101 -0.31 24.63 15.04
C LEU A 101 -1.19 25.28 13.97
N LYS A 102 -0.81 26.51 13.58
CA LYS A 102 -1.42 27.28 12.50
C LYS A 102 -0.54 27.27 11.25
N GLY A 103 -1.09 27.60 10.09
CA GLY A 103 -0.31 27.69 8.85
C GLY A 103 0.89 28.63 8.93
N SER A 104 0.77 29.74 9.69
CA SER A 104 1.86 30.71 9.95
C SER A 104 3.03 30.11 10.73
N ASP A 105 2.81 29.04 11.47
CA ASP A 105 3.85 28.39 12.28
C ASP A 105 4.80 27.56 11.45
N PHE A 106 4.44 27.28 10.19
CA PHE A 106 5.25 26.46 9.29
C PHE A 106 6.14 27.29 8.38
N LEU A 107 7.33 26.78 8.11
CA LEU A 107 8.23 27.21 7.06
C LEU A 107 8.32 26.07 6.04
N LEU A 108 7.83 26.32 4.84
CA LEU A 108 7.92 25.40 3.71
C LEU A 108 9.03 25.82 2.76
N LEU A 109 9.92 24.92 2.43
CA LEU A 109 11.01 25.13 1.49
C LEU A 109 10.88 24.09 0.35
N GLU A 110 10.92 24.57 -0.89
CA GLU A 110 11.09 23.74 -2.08
C GLU A 110 12.44 24.06 -2.71
N ASP A 111 13.29 23.06 -2.91
CA ASP A 111 14.67 23.23 -3.38
C ASP A 111 15.43 24.34 -2.62
N GLN A 112 15.23 24.43 -1.30
CA GLN A 112 15.76 25.43 -0.37
C GLN A 112 15.15 26.84 -0.54
N VAL A 113 14.17 27.03 -1.43
CA VAL A 113 13.48 28.32 -1.62
C VAL A 113 12.19 28.33 -0.81
N PRO A 114 11.97 29.34 0.05
CA PRO A 114 10.72 29.49 0.80
C PRO A 114 9.50 29.59 -0.13
N GLN A 115 8.45 28.84 0.19
CA GLN A 115 7.20 28.84 -0.55
C GLN A 115 6.06 29.41 0.31
N SER A 116 5.10 30.06 -0.36
CA SER A 116 3.87 30.54 0.28
C SER A 116 2.90 29.39 0.48
N ILE A 117 2.37 29.23 1.68
CA ILE A 117 1.35 28.21 1.98
C ILE A 117 -0.01 28.81 1.62
N GLU A 118 -0.63 28.30 0.56
CA GLU A 118 -1.92 28.76 0.04
C GLU A 118 -3.10 27.97 0.63
N VAL A 119 -2.85 26.70 0.99
CA VAL A 119 -3.83 25.84 1.64
C VAL A 119 -3.26 25.33 2.96
N PHE A 120 -4.04 25.49 4.00
CA PHE A 120 -3.73 24.91 5.32
C PHE A 120 -4.99 24.28 5.91
N ALA A 121 -4.86 23.03 6.32
CA ALA A 121 -5.90 22.33 7.08
C ALA A 121 -5.25 21.63 8.28
N ALA A 122 -5.71 21.98 9.48
CA ALA A 122 -5.44 21.20 10.67
C ALA A 122 -6.28 19.92 10.62
N SER A 123 -5.72 18.81 11.04
CA SER A 123 -6.30 17.47 10.87
C SER A 123 -7.70 17.32 11.50
N GLU A 124 -7.89 17.83 12.71
CA GLU A 124 -9.17 17.75 13.42
C GLU A 124 -10.31 18.48 12.69
N ASN A 125 -9.98 19.44 11.83
CA ASN A 125 -10.91 20.26 11.04
C ASN A 125 -10.71 20.07 9.52
N SER A 126 -9.89 19.13 9.09
CA SER A 126 -9.66 18.93 7.67
C SER A 126 -10.93 18.42 6.99
N ARG A 127 -11.47 19.24 6.10
CA ARG A 127 -12.57 18.86 5.20
C ARG A 127 -12.08 18.21 3.91
N ILE A 128 -10.77 17.95 3.80
CA ILE A 128 -10.21 17.29 2.62
C ILE A 128 -10.60 15.81 2.66
N PRO A 129 -11.34 15.30 1.67
CA PRO A 129 -11.70 13.91 1.58
C PRO A 129 -10.47 13.02 1.42
N ARG A 130 -10.56 11.77 1.85
CA ARG A 130 -9.48 10.78 1.76
C ARG A 130 -9.82 9.69 0.76
N SER A 131 -8.84 9.35 -0.08
CA SER A 131 -8.85 8.11 -0.88
C SER A 131 -7.87 7.13 -0.25
N ILE A 132 -8.38 6.05 0.33
CA ILE A 132 -7.59 5.06 1.09
C ILE A 132 -7.55 3.76 0.29
N VAL A 133 -6.36 3.26 -0.02
CA VAL A 133 -6.19 1.91 -0.55
C VAL A 133 -5.66 1.00 0.55
N LEU A 134 -6.40 -0.05 0.86
CA LEU A 134 -5.97 -1.10 1.76
C LEU A 134 -5.41 -2.26 0.94
N VAL A 135 -4.11 -2.50 1.06
CA VAL A 135 -3.42 -3.65 0.46
C VAL A 135 -3.20 -4.71 1.53
N ILE A 136 -3.75 -5.91 1.34
CA ILE A 136 -3.64 -7.02 2.30
C ILE A 136 -2.87 -8.18 1.64
N ASP A 137 -1.81 -8.62 2.29
CA ASP A 137 -1.12 -9.86 1.93
C ASP A 137 -1.90 -11.06 2.47
N THR A 138 -2.40 -11.88 1.56
CA THR A 138 -3.11 -13.12 1.86
C THR A 138 -2.24 -14.36 1.67
N SER A 139 -0.92 -14.18 1.56
CA SER A 139 0.02 -15.30 1.45
C SER A 139 -0.02 -16.20 2.69
N LEU A 140 0.48 -17.43 2.51
CA LEU A 140 0.39 -18.47 3.52
C LEU A 140 0.98 -18.06 4.88
N LEU A 141 2.07 -17.30 4.87
CA LEU A 141 2.73 -16.85 6.10
C LEU A 141 1.94 -15.75 6.84
N GLN A 142 0.99 -15.10 6.15
CA GLN A 142 0.12 -14.09 6.72
C GLN A 142 -1.20 -14.65 7.28
N PHE A 143 -1.47 -15.94 6.99
CA PHE A 143 -2.71 -16.60 7.42
C PHE A 143 -3.03 -16.44 8.93
N PRO A 144 -2.08 -16.58 9.86
CA PRO A 144 -2.36 -16.42 11.30
C PRO A 144 -2.88 -15.03 11.68
N PHE A 145 -2.58 -14.01 10.87
CA PHE A 145 -2.94 -12.61 11.10
C PHE A 145 -4.19 -12.18 10.32
N LEU A 146 -4.59 -12.94 9.30
CA LEU A 146 -5.57 -12.51 8.30
C LEU A 146 -6.91 -12.13 8.94
N LYS A 147 -7.47 -13.01 9.78
CA LYS A 147 -8.76 -12.76 10.42
C LYS A 147 -8.76 -11.48 11.26
N MET A 148 -7.78 -11.32 12.13
CA MET A 148 -7.69 -10.15 13.02
C MET A 148 -7.45 -8.86 12.22
N SER A 149 -6.69 -8.95 11.13
CA SER A 149 -6.45 -7.82 10.22
C SER A 149 -7.72 -7.41 9.47
N THR A 150 -8.50 -8.36 8.96
CA THR A 150 -9.77 -8.06 8.29
C THR A 150 -10.81 -7.50 9.26
N ASP A 151 -10.87 -7.99 10.50
CA ASP A 151 -11.75 -7.45 11.53
C ASP A 151 -11.34 -6.02 11.94
N ALA A 152 -10.04 -5.76 12.07
CA ALA A 152 -9.51 -4.41 12.31
C ALA A 152 -9.81 -3.48 11.14
N ALA A 153 -9.70 -3.96 9.90
CA ALA A 153 -10.05 -3.20 8.71
C ALA A 153 -11.55 -2.88 8.64
N LYS A 154 -12.43 -3.80 9.06
CA LYS A 154 -13.89 -3.53 9.17
C LYS A 154 -14.17 -2.42 10.20
N THR A 155 -13.43 -2.41 11.30
CA THR A 155 -13.51 -1.33 12.30
C THR A 155 -13.02 0.01 11.71
N LEU A 156 -11.95 0.00 10.90
CA LEU A 156 -11.49 1.18 10.17
C LEU A 156 -12.57 1.69 9.20
N VAL A 157 -13.23 0.79 8.45
CA VAL A 157 -14.34 1.13 7.55
C VAL A 157 -15.48 1.83 8.30
N ASP A 158 -15.82 1.39 9.53
CA ASP A 158 -16.84 2.05 10.35
C ASP A 158 -16.51 3.51 10.67
N LYS A 159 -15.23 3.82 10.80
CA LYS A 159 -14.72 5.15 11.13
C LYS A 159 -14.49 6.07 9.93
N LEU A 160 -14.68 5.57 8.69
CA LEU A 160 -14.60 6.43 7.51
C LEU A 160 -15.62 7.56 7.60
N ARG A 161 -15.19 8.79 7.26
CA ARG A 161 -16.07 9.94 7.13
C ARG A 161 -16.97 9.79 5.90
N PRO A 162 -18.09 10.50 5.80
CA PRO A 162 -19.01 10.40 4.65
C PRO A 162 -18.35 10.65 3.30
N ASP A 163 -17.37 11.55 3.25
CA ASP A 163 -16.66 11.95 2.02
C ASP A 163 -15.41 11.12 1.73
N ASP A 164 -15.04 10.20 2.63
CA ASP A 164 -13.92 9.31 2.42
C ASP A 164 -14.33 8.12 1.55
N GLU A 165 -13.39 7.62 0.78
CA GLU A 165 -13.55 6.41 -0.01
C GLU A 165 -12.41 5.42 0.25
N MET A 166 -12.71 4.14 0.11
CA MET A 166 -11.72 3.08 0.27
C MET A 166 -11.77 2.10 -0.89
N ALA A 167 -10.61 1.61 -1.29
CA ALA A 167 -10.43 0.48 -2.20
C ALA A 167 -9.73 -0.67 -1.49
N ILE A 168 -9.99 -1.91 -1.88
CA ILE A 168 -9.43 -3.11 -1.28
C ILE A 168 -8.70 -3.93 -2.35
N VAL A 169 -7.42 -4.17 -2.10
CA VAL A 169 -6.49 -4.88 -2.99
C VAL A 169 -5.80 -5.98 -2.22
N THR A 170 -5.55 -7.13 -2.84
CA THR A 170 -4.68 -8.15 -2.25
C THR A 170 -3.32 -8.21 -2.96
N ALA A 171 -2.29 -8.65 -2.25
CA ALA A 171 -0.90 -8.62 -2.70
C ALA A 171 -0.58 -9.55 -3.88
N ASP A 172 -1.56 -10.30 -4.37
CA ASP A 172 -1.54 -11.11 -5.58
C ASP A 172 -2.08 -10.37 -6.82
N LEU A 173 -2.08 -9.04 -6.78
CA LEU A 173 -2.47 -8.16 -7.88
C LEU A 173 -3.98 -8.23 -8.20
N ILE A 174 -4.84 -8.37 -7.19
CA ILE A 174 -6.29 -8.38 -7.38
C ILE A 174 -6.91 -7.16 -6.71
N LEU A 175 -7.63 -6.36 -7.48
CA LEU A 175 -8.49 -5.28 -7.01
C LEU A 175 -9.89 -5.87 -6.74
N HIS A 176 -10.22 -6.05 -5.46
CA HIS A 176 -11.51 -6.61 -5.02
C HIS A 176 -12.63 -5.58 -4.99
N SER A 177 -12.30 -4.35 -4.61
CA SER A 177 -13.21 -3.21 -4.62
C SER A 177 -12.45 -1.97 -5.06
N ASP A 178 -12.96 -1.26 -6.05
CA ASP A 178 -12.50 0.09 -6.39
C ASP A 178 -12.99 1.07 -5.32
N PHE A 179 -12.58 2.33 -5.40
CA PHE A 179 -12.95 3.35 -4.45
C PHE A 179 -14.46 3.47 -4.28
N THR A 180 -14.91 3.33 -3.05
CA THR A 180 -16.31 3.48 -2.66
C THR A 180 -16.42 3.97 -1.22
N ALA A 181 -17.48 4.73 -0.92
CA ALA A 181 -17.88 5.11 0.42
C ALA A 181 -18.92 4.12 1.03
N ASP A 182 -19.33 3.11 0.27
CA ASP A 182 -20.28 2.10 0.74
C ASP A 182 -19.63 1.16 1.76
N LYS A 183 -19.86 1.43 3.04
CA LYS A 183 -19.32 0.63 4.15
C LYS A 183 -19.79 -0.81 4.14
N THR A 184 -21.00 -1.06 3.64
CA THR A 184 -21.57 -2.42 3.57
C THR A 184 -20.83 -3.24 2.52
N LEU A 185 -20.61 -2.66 1.34
CA LEU A 185 -19.83 -3.29 0.27
C LEU A 185 -18.39 -3.55 0.71
N LEU A 186 -17.73 -2.56 1.34
CA LEU A 186 -16.36 -2.71 1.84
C LEU A 186 -16.23 -3.85 2.85
N LYS A 187 -17.16 -3.94 3.80
CA LYS A 187 -17.16 -5.03 4.80
C LYS A 187 -17.44 -6.41 4.17
N ALA A 188 -18.35 -6.47 3.20
CA ALA A 188 -18.62 -7.69 2.46
C ALA A 188 -17.36 -8.15 1.68
N THR A 189 -16.68 -7.21 1.03
CA THR A 189 -15.41 -7.46 0.32
C THR A 189 -14.32 -7.99 1.28
N LEU A 190 -14.18 -7.42 2.48
CA LEU A 190 -13.23 -7.90 3.49
C LEU A 190 -13.56 -9.33 3.95
N ASN A 191 -14.85 -9.70 4.07
CA ASN A 191 -15.26 -11.08 4.37
C ASN A 191 -14.84 -12.05 3.25
N GLU A 192 -15.00 -11.66 1.98
CA GLU A 192 -14.58 -12.48 0.84
C GLU A 192 -13.04 -12.64 0.78
N VAL A 193 -12.27 -11.59 1.08
CA VAL A 193 -10.80 -11.65 1.19
C VAL A 193 -10.38 -12.64 2.29
N GLU A 194 -11.02 -12.58 3.46
CA GLU A 194 -10.77 -13.50 4.58
C GLU A 194 -11.08 -14.95 4.18
N LYS A 195 -12.27 -15.19 3.62
CA LYS A 195 -12.71 -16.50 3.16
C LYS A 195 -11.74 -17.11 2.16
N ARG A 196 -11.34 -16.33 1.15
CA ARG A 196 -10.38 -16.73 0.13
C ARG A 196 -9.03 -17.14 0.71
N GLY A 197 -8.51 -16.38 1.68
CA GLY A 197 -7.25 -16.70 2.37
C GLY A 197 -7.35 -17.97 3.21
N ILE A 198 -8.49 -18.21 3.88
CA ILE A 198 -8.76 -19.43 4.65
C ILE A 198 -8.82 -20.66 3.71
N GLU A 199 -9.51 -20.55 2.58
CA GLU A 199 -9.61 -21.61 1.59
C GLU A 199 -8.24 -21.98 1.04
N TYR A 200 -7.41 -20.99 0.71
CA TYR A 200 -6.03 -21.20 0.26
C TYR A 200 -5.17 -21.91 1.30
N ALA A 201 -5.18 -21.47 2.57
CA ALA A 201 -4.43 -22.10 3.62
C ALA A 201 -4.90 -23.54 3.89
N SER A 202 -6.20 -23.78 3.81
CA SER A 202 -6.81 -25.09 3.99
C SER A 202 -6.42 -26.05 2.85
N TRP A 203 -6.40 -25.55 1.61
CA TRP A 203 -5.95 -26.30 0.44
C TRP A 203 -4.46 -26.69 0.56
N TYR A 204 -3.61 -25.74 0.92
CA TYR A 204 -2.18 -25.98 1.13
C TYR A 204 -1.90 -27.04 2.20
N ARG A 205 -2.62 -26.98 3.34
CA ARG A 205 -2.48 -27.98 4.44
C ARG A 205 -2.86 -29.41 4.04
N ARG A 206 -3.79 -29.58 3.11
CA ARG A 206 -4.20 -30.91 2.63
C ARG A 206 -3.21 -31.52 1.62
N GLY A 207 -2.10 -30.86 1.34
CA GLY A 207 -1.13 -31.34 0.35
C GLY A 207 -1.67 -31.14 -1.07
N ALA A 208 -1.61 -29.91 -1.52
CA ALA A 208 -2.04 -29.46 -2.83
C ALA A 208 -1.63 -30.40 -3.98
N ARG A 209 -2.62 -30.94 -4.70
CA ARG A 209 -2.40 -31.76 -5.90
C ARG A 209 -2.70 -30.94 -7.15
N LYS A 210 -2.00 -31.25 -8.26
CA LYS A 210 -2.14 -30.52 -9.53
C LYS A 210 -3.53 -30.63 -10.17
N ASP A 211 -4.29 -31.64 -9.80
CA ASP A 211 -5.64 -31.96 -10.27
C ASP A 211 -6.76 -31.31 -9.46
N ASP A 212 -6.42 -30.65 -8.35
CA ASP A 212 -7.39 -29.90 -7.56
C ASP A 212 -7.79 -28.59 -8.27
N GLN A 213 -9.11 -28.29 -8.33
CA GLN A 213 -9.62 -27.02 -8.88
C GLN A 213 -9.03 -25.77 -8.22
N GLY A 214 -8.51 -25.90 -6.98
CA GLY A 214 -7.79 -24.85 -6.25
C GLY A 214 -6.34 -24.63 -6.71
N TYR A 215 -5.75 -25.53 -7.50
CA TYR A 215 -4.33 -25.46 -7.88
C TYR A 215 -4.02 -24.22 -8.74
N GLU A 216 -4.84 -23.95 -9.77
CA GLU A 216 -4.65 -22.75 -10.59
C GLU A 216 -4.88 -21.46 -9.80
N HIS A 217 -5.85 -21.48 -8.89
CA HIS A 217 -6.11 -20.36 -8.00
C HIS A 217 -4.93 -20.09 -7.04
N ALA A 218 -4.35 -21.15 -6.50
CA ALA A 218 -3.17 -21.10 -5.65
C ALA A 218 -1.91 -20.64 -6.41
N LEU A 219 -1.75 -21.05 -7.66
CA LEU A 219 -0.68 -20.56 -8.53
C LEU A 219 -0.84 -19.06 -8.84
N ASN A 220 -2.07 -18.58 -8.94
CA ASN A 220 -2.35 -17.17 -9.18
C ASN A 220 -2.07 -16.32 -7.94
N ILE A 221 -2.33 -16.82 -6.72
CA ILE A 221 -1.95 -16.14 -5.46
C ILE A 221 -0.43 -15.94 -5.37
N GLY A 222 0.37 -16.80 -6.00
CA GLY A 222 1.83 -16.66 -6.07
C GLY A 222 2.39 -15.87 -7.24
N ARG A 223 1.55 -15.46 -8.22
CA ARG A 223 2.02 -14.76 -9.44
C ARG A 223 2.27 -13.27 -9.25
N GLY A 224 1.50 -12.60 -8.40
CA GLY A 224 1.74 -11.23 -7.99
C GLY A 224 2.69 -11.17 -6.79
N GLY A 225 3.34 -10.04 -6.58
CA GLY A 225 4.15 -9.79 -5.40
C GLY A 225 3.67 -8.55 -4.68
N GLN A 226 3.92 -8.47 -3.38
CA GLN A 226 3.57 -7.32 -2.56
C GLN A 226 4.00 -5.99 -3.20
N PHE A 227 5.26 -5.90 -3.66
CA PHE A 227 5.81 -4.69 -4.29
C PHE A 227 5.32 -4.48 -5.72
N GLU A 228 4.95 -5.55 -6.43
CA GLU A 228 4.30 -5.46 -7.74
C GLU A 228 2.90 -4.87 -7.61
N THR A 229 2.15 -5.32 -6.62
CA THR A 229 0.84 -4.77 -6.28
C THR A 229 0.95 -3.32 -5.81
N LEU A 230 1.92 -3.00 -4.94
CA LEU A 230 2.16 -1.62 -4.52
C LEU A 230 2.45 -0.71 -5.72
N LEU A 231 3.29 -1.15 -6.66
CA LEU A 231 3.62 -0.40 -7.87
C LEU A 231 2.40 -0.18 -8.78
N ALA A 232 1.52 -1.19 -8.92
CA ALA A 232 0.26 -1.06 -9.64
C ALA A 232 -0.67 -0.05 -8.96
N VAL A 233 -0.84 -0.13 -7.64
CA VAL A 233 -1.64 0.81 -6.84
C VAL A 233 -1.15 2.24 -7.02
N LEU A 234 0.16 2.47 -6.92
CA LEU A 234 0.77 3.80 -7.08
C LEU A 234 0.56 4.39 -8.49
N ASN A 235 0.53 3.55 -9.52
CA ASN A 235 0.39 3.99 -10.90
C ASN A 235 -1.07 4.12 -11.36
N GLU A 236 -2.04 3.40 -10.76
CA GLU A 236 -3.36 3.21 -11.35
C GLU A 236 -4.52 3.68 -10.47
N MET A 237 -4.32 3.84 -9.15
CA MET A 237 -5.47 4.06 -8.28
C MET A 237 -5.83 5.52 -8.04
N PHE A 238 -4.86 6.44 -8.03
CA PHE A 238 -5.08 7.80 -7.54
C PHE A 238 -5.21 8.85 -8.64
N ASP A 239 -6.41 9.10 -9.12
CA ASP A 239 -6.68 10.09 -10.18
C ASP A 239 -6.99 11.49 -9.61
N ASP A 240 -7.74 11.59 -8.50
CA ASP A 240 -8.13 12.89 -7.93
C ASP A 240 -7.01 13.51 -7.09
N LYS A 241 -6.42 14.57 -7.61
CA LYS A 241 -5.32 15.31 -6.95
C LYS A 241 -5.78 16.17 -5.77
N ARG A 242 -7.07 16.35 -5.56
CA ARG A 242 -7.64 17.17 -4.49
C ARG A 242 -7.88 16.40 -3.19
N LYS A 243 -7.87 15.07 -3.26
CA LYS A 243 -8.06 14.19 -2.09
C LYS A 243 -6.72 13.86 -1.44
N GLN A 244 -6.76 13.65 -0.13
CA GLN A 244 -5.63 13.07 0.60
C GLN A 244 -5.50 11.59 0.21
N ARG A 245 -4.32 11.18 -0.23
CA ARG A 245 -4.05 9.86 -0.78
C ARG A 245 -3.29 9.02 0.22
N VAL A 246 -3.88 7.90 0.60
CA VAL A 246 -3.36 7.04 1.66
C VAL A 246 -3.32 5.59 1.16
N ILE A 247 -2.22 4.90 1.45
CA ILE A 247 -2.13 3.45 1.35
C ILE A 247 -1.86 2.88 2.74
N ILE A 248 -2.65 1.89 3.15
CA ILE A 248 -2.33 1.00 4.26
C ILE A 248 -1.81 -0.28 3.62
N PHE A 249 -0.49 -0.51 3.73
CA PHE A 249 0.21 -1.60 3.06
C PHE A 249 0.57 -2.67 4.06
N GLN A 250 -0.23 -3.75 4.13
CA GLN A 250 0.00 -4.88 5.00
C GLN A 250 0.71 -6.01 4.28
N GLY A 251 1.88 -6.39 4.76
CA GLY A 251 2.68 -7.50 4.26
C GLY A 251 4.00 -7.63 4.99
N ASP A 252 4.72 -8.71 4.76
CA ASP A 252 6.01 -8.97 5.41
C ASP A 252 7.23 -8.51 4.59
N GLY A 253 7.00 -8.00 3.39
CA GLY A 253 8.04 -7.60 2.46
C GLY A 253 8.80 -8.77 1.82
N GLY A 254 8.41 -10.02 2.08
CA GLY A 254 9.14 -11.21 1.65
C GLY A 254 9.36 -11.31 0.14
N HIS A 255 8.48 -10.71 -0.66
CA HIS A 255 8.62 -10.66 -2.12
C HIS A 255 9.69 -9.69 -2.64
N MET A 256 10.33 -8.92 -1.76
CA MET A 256 11.45 -8.02 -2.13
C MET A 256 12.61 -8.79 -2.79
N ILE A 257 12.82 -10.05 -2.46
CA ILE A 257 13.85 -10.91 -3.07
C ILE A 257 13.68 -11.09 -4.59
N TRP A 258 12.50 -10.85 -5.11
CA TRP A 258 12.20 -10.97 -6.54
C TRP A 258 12.43 -9.68 -7.35
N LEU A 259 12.61 -8.55 -6.68
CA LEU A 259 12.95 -7.30 -7.34
C LEU A 259 14.36 -7.36 -7.95
N LYS A 260 14.63 -6.53 -8.94
CA LYS A 260 16.02 -6.35 -9.38
C LYS A 260 16.90 -5.95 -8.19
N PRO A 261 18.14 -6.41 -8.14
CA PRO A 261 19.07 -5.98 -7.10
C PRO A 261 19.24 -4.45 -7.12
N ASP A 262 19.16 -3.85 -5.95
CA ASP A 262 19.44 -2.43 -5.74
C ASP A 262 20.49 -2.28 -4.64
N LYS A 263 21.55 -1.55 -4.94
CA LYS A 263 22.68 -1.31 -4.02
C LYS A 263 22.31 -0.31 -2.92
N ASN A 264 21.29 0.50 -3.15
CA ASN A 264 20.86 1.57 -2.24
C ASN A 264 19.91 1.07 -1.16
N LEU A 265 19.43 -0.17 -1.26
CA LEU A 265 18.62 -0.75 -0.20
C LEU A 265 19.49 -1.08 1.02
N PRO A 266 19.01 -0.80 2.25
CA PRO A 266 19.78 -1.02 3.48
C PRO A 266 20.17 -2.49 3.70
N TYR A 267 19.53 -3.43 3.03
CA TYR A 267 19.85 -4.85 3.02
C TYR A 267 19.68 -5.40 1.60
N PRO A 268 20.66 -5.18 0.70
CA PRO A 268 20.57 -5.70 -0.65
C PRO A 268 20.53 -7.22 -0.63
N VAL A 269 19.51 -7.80 -1.24
CA VAL A 269 19.39 -9.25 -1.36
C VAL A 269 20.45 -9.76 -2.34
N SER A 270 21.45 -10.44 -1.84
CA SER A 270 22.52 -11.01 -2.65
C SER A 270 21.99 -12.21 -3.47
N HIS A 271 22.72 -12.55 -4.54
CA HIS A 271 22.47 -13.79 -5.30
C HIS A 271 22.51 -15.03 -4.39
N THR A 272 23.41 -15.05 -3.41
CA THR A 272 23.53 -16.13 -2.43
C THR A 272 22.29 -16.27 -1.55
N THR A 273 21.71 -15.16 -1.08
CA THR A 273 20.45 -15.18 -0.33
C THR A 273 19.31 -15.77 -1.16
N ARG A 274 19.29 -15.50 -2.46
CA ARG A 274 18.31 -16.07 -3.39
C ARG A 274 18.52 -17.58 -3.57
N MET A 275 19.75 -18.04 -3.77
CA MET A 275 20.05 -19.48 -3.92
C MET A 275 19.75 -20.28 -2.65
N ASN A 276 20.09 -19.75 -1.49
CA ASN A 276 19.83 -20.40 -0.19
C ASN A 276 18.34 -20.45 0.16
N SER A 277 17.48 -19.76 -0.61
CA SER A 277 16.03 -19.80 -0.38
C SER A 277 15.37 -21.14 -0.73
N GLY A 278 16.11 -22.14 -1.21
CA GLY A 278 15.59 -23.47 -1.53
C GLY A 278 14.59 -23.51 -2.69
N MET A 279 14.26 -22.36 -3.26
CA MET A 279 13.40 -22.28 -4.43
C MET A 279 14.20 -22.65 -5.68
N LYS A 280 13.74 -23.64 -6.42
CA LYS A 280 14.28 -23.94 -7.74
C LYS A 280 13.91 -22.80 -8.68
N TYR A 281 14.84 -21.88 -8.88
CA TYR A 281 14.66 -20.79 -9.83
C TYR A 281 14.77 -21.35 -11.26
N SER A 282 13.77 -21.08 -12.06
CA SER A 282 13.85 -21.24 -13.51
C SER A 282 14.61 -20.05 -14.14
N GLY A 283 15.84 -19.76 -13.66
CA GLY A 283 16.73 -18.76 -14.22
C GLY A 283 16.31 -17.29 -13.99
N GLU A 284 16.90 -16.38 -14.74
CA GLU A 284 16.65 -14.94 -14.71
C GLU A 284 15.18 -14.52 -14.91
N SER A 285 14.35 -15.43 -15.43
CA SER A 285 12.92 -15.18 -15.68
C SER A 285 12.09 -14.98 -14.41
N ALA A 286 12.59 -15.43 -13.24
CA ALA A 286 11.89 -15.27 -11.97
C ALA A 286 12.08 -13.87 -11.34
N ILE A 287 13.12 -13.12 -11.74
CA ILE A 287 13.37 -11.77 -11.25
C ILE A 287 12.39 -10.81 -11.92
N LYS A 288 11.73 -9.98 -11.11
CA LYS A 288 10.82 -8.94 -11.62
C LYS A 288 11.57 -7.97 -12.55
N LYS A 289 10.82 -7.37 -13.47
CA LYS A 289 11.39 -6.48 -14.49
C LYS A 289 11.71 -5.08 -13.97
N PHE A 290 11.35 -4.81 -12.72
CA PHE A 290 11.58 -3.55 -12.02
C PHE A 290 12.32 -3.81 -10.70
N GLY A 291 12.94 -2.78 -10.15
CA GLY A 291 13.61 -2.77 -8.86
C GLY A 291 12.94 -1.82 -7.87
N PHE A 292 13.63 -1.55 -6.79
CA PHE A 292 13.11 -0.65 -5.77
C PHE A 292 13.07 0.82 -6.24
N GLY A 293 14.00 1.22 -7.12
CA GLY A 293 14.04 2.57 -7.67
C GLY A 293 12.77 2.96 -8.45
N GLU A 294 12.14 2.02 -9.17
CA GLU A 294 10.89 2.27 -9.85
C GLU A 294 9.71 2.45 -8.86
N ILE A 295 9.78 1.81 -7.67
CA ILE A 295 8.81 2.01 -6.59
C ILE A 295 9.02 3.39 -5.96
N GLU A 296 10.27 3.77 -5.69
CA GLU A 296 10.63 5.10 -5.17
C GLU A 296 10.10 6.21 -6.10
N GLU A 297 10.38 6.12 -7.41
CA GLU A 297 9.85 7.05 -8.41
C GLU A 297 8.32 7.10 -8.38
N ALA A 298 7.65 5.94 -8.32
CA ALA A 298 6.20 5.89 -8.28
C ALA A 298 5.61 6.53 -7.00
N ILE A 299 6.27 6.39 -5.84
CA ILE A 299 5.90 7.07 -4.60
C ILE A 299 6.00 8.59 -4.77
N GLU A 300 7.10 9.09 -5.34
CA GLU A 300 7.33 10.52 -5.57
C GLU A 300 6.33 11.13 -6.56
N VAL A 301 5.98 10.39 -7.61
CA VAL A 301 4.99 10.81 -8.61
C VAL A 301 3.57 10.79 -8.06
N SER A 302 3.18 9.71 -7.39
CA SER A 302 1.82 9.55 -6.87
C SER A 302 1.53 10.47 -5.69
N ARG A 303 2.56 10.89 -4.94
CA ARG A 303 2.44 11.73 -3.75
C ARG A 303 1.51 11.16 -2.68
N VAL A 304 1.50 9.83 -2.58
CA VAL A 304 0.72 9.06 -1.61
C VAL A 304 1.46 8.99 -0.28
N THR A 305 0.75 8.94 0.84
CA THR A 305 1.33 8.58 2.16
C THR A 305 1.07 7.10 2.45
N ILE A 306 2.12 6.34 2.73
CA ILE A 306 2.05 4.89 2.93
C ILE A 306 2.28 4.55 4.40
N TYR A 307 1.33 3.84 4.99
CA TYR A 307 1.43 3.24 6.30
C TYR A 307 1.69 1.74 6.13
N SER A 308 2.89 1.29 6.47
CA SER A 308 3.24 -0.12 6.40
C SER A 308 2.83 -0.85 7.67
N VAL A 309 2.15 -1.99 7.53
CA VAL A 309 1.86 -2.92 8.63
C VAL A 309 2.57 -4.23 8.34
N ILE A 310 3.46 -4.63 9.24
CA ILE A 310 4.26 -5.84 9.08
C ILE A 310 3.77 -6.91 10.06
N PRO A 311 2.92 -7.87 9.61
CA PRO A 311 2.55 -8.99 10.46
C PRO A 311 3.72 -9.96 10.63
N GLY A 312 4.00 -10.34 11.86
CA GLY A 312 5.05 -11.29 12.19
C GLY A 312 6.15 -10.70 13.09
N ILE A 313 7.14 -11.52 13.35
CA ILE A 313 8.24 -11.19 14.26
C ILE A 313 9.11 -10.09 13.63
N ARG A 314 9.48 -9.09 14.44
CA ARG A 314 10.38 -8.03 14.02
C ARG A 314 11.83 -8.54 13.87
N PHE A 315 12.47 -8.16 12.76
CA PHE A 315 13.88 -8.41 12.47
C PHE A 315 14.64 -7.11 12.21
N PHE A 316 14.07 -6.23 11.40
CA PHE A 316 14.73 -4.98 11.00
C PHE A 316 15.00 -4.07 12.20
N GLY A 317 16.21 -3.49 12.22
CA GLY A 317 16.69 -2.63 13.31
C GLY A 317 17.21 -3.35 14.54
N LEU A 318 17.28 -4.69 14.52
CA LEU A 318 17.81 -5.48 15.64
C LEU A 318 19.26 -5.93 15.39
N PRO A 319 20.04 -6.12 16.47
CA PRO A 319 21.38 -6.72 16.36
C PRO A 319 21.35 -8.12 15.76
N LYS A 320 22.44 -8.52 15.05
CA LYS A 320 22.51 -9.82 14.37
C LYS A 320 22.21 -11.01 15.29
N ARG A 321 22.74 -11.00 16.53
CA ARG A 321 22.49 -12.07 17.51
C ARG A 321 21.01 -12.24 17.86
N GLU A 322 20.30 -11.12 17.98
CA GLU A 322 18.86 -11.13 18.27
C GLU A 322 18.06 -11.60 17.07
N ARG A 323 18.41 -11.15 15.84
CA ARG A 323 17.77 -11.61 14.62
C ARG A 323 17.90 -13.13 14.45
N ALA A 324 19.09 -13.70 14.66
CA ALA A 324 19.31 -15.14 14.60
C ALA A 324 18.44 -15.92 15.61
N ASN A 325 18.29 -15.39 16.83
CA ASN A 325 17.41 -16.00 17.81
C ASN A 325 15.93 -15.92 17.38
N ARG A 326 15.49 -14.78 16.87
CA ARG A 326 14.13 -14.59 16.34
C ARG A 326 13.85 -15.45 15.11
N ALA A 327 14.85 -15.71 14.25
CA ALA A 327 14.72 -16.62 13.12
C ALA A 327 14.37 -18.05 13.57
N ARG A 328 15.01 -18.53 14.64
CA ARG A 328 14.67 -19.83 15.22
C ARG A 328 13.24 -19.88 15.75
N ILE A 329 12.81 -18.83 16.47
CA ILE A 329 11.45 -18.73 17.00
C ILE A 329 10.43 -18.67 15.86
N SER A 330 10.70 -17.87 14.82
CA SER A 330 9.85 -17.75 13.64
C SER A 330 9.71 -19.09 12.93
N TRP A 331 10.83 -19.77 12.69
CA TRP A 331 10.84 -21.08 12.05
C TRP A 331 10.09 -22.14 12.86
N ALA A 332 10.27 -22.16 14.17
CA ALA A 332 9.53 -23.07 15.05
C ALA A 332 8.01 -22.84 14.97
N LYS A 333 7.56 -21.58 14.99
CA LYS A 333 6.15 -21.23 14.83
C LYS A 333 5.58 -21.64 13.47
N VAL A 334 6.35 -21.47 12.39
CA VAL A 334 5.96 -21.91 11.05
C VAL A 334 5.78 -23.43 11.03
N ASN A 335 6.73 -24.18 11.56
CA ASN A 335 6.65 -25.62 11.64
C ASN A 335 5.41 -26.10 12.44
N GLU A 336 5.14 -25.48 13.59
CA GLU A 336 3.97 -25.76 14.41
C GLU A 336 2.68 -25.47 13.64
N ALA A 337 2.58 -24.28 13.00
CA ALA A 337 1.39 -23.85 12.28
C ALA A 337 1.05 -24.77 11.09
N PHE A 338 2.07 -25.37 10.45
CA PHE A 338 1.89 -26.27 9.32
C PHE A 338 1.92 -27.76 9.71
N GLY A 339 2.14 -28.07 10.99
CA GLY A 339 2.25 -29.45 11.48
C GLY A 339 3.48 -30.17 10.89
N TRP A 340 4.50 -29.44 10.49
CA TRP A 340 5.72 -30.03 9.96
C TRP A 340 6.56 -30.59 11.12
N LYS A 341 6.84 -31.86 11.04
CA LYS A 341 7.84 -32.49 11.92
C LYS A 341 9.21 -32.24 11.33
N THR A 342 10.01 -31.41 11.98
CA THR A 342 11.35 -31.04 11.51
C THR A 342 12.38 -32.07 11.98
N ASP A 343 12.43 -33.24 11.37
CA ASP A 343 13.56 -34.17 11.48
C ASP A 343 14.69 -33.81 10.51
N TYR A 344 14.84 -32.49 10.20
CA TYR A 344 15.88 -32.03 9.30
C TYR A 344 17.26 -32.10 9.97
N PRO A 345 18.32 -32.46 9.22
CA PRO A 345 19.70 -32.37 9.69
C PRO A 345 20.00 -30.95 10.17
N ALA A 346 20.85 -30.81 11.20
CA ALA A 346 21.20 -29.51 11.79
C ALA A 346 21.70 -28.47 10.77
N GLU A 347 22.29 -28.93 9.68
CA GLU A 347 22.78 -28.10 8.57
C GLU A 347 21.64 -27.50 7.74
N MET A 348 20.61 -28.27 7.44
CA MET A 348 19.38 -27.77 6.79
C MET A 348 18.61 -26.81 7.70
N THR A 349 18.53 -27.10 8.99
CA THR A 349 17.90 -26.20 9.96
C THR A 349 18.59 -24.85 9.98
N ARG A 350 19.93 -24.79 10.01
CA ARG A 350 20.68 -23.53 9.93
C ARG A 350 20.44 -22.79 8.61
N MET A 351 20.41 -23.50 7.50
CA MET A 351 20.12 -22.90 6.19
C MET A 351 18.74 -22.24 6.16
N PHE A 352 17.73 -22.86 6.76
CA PHE A 352 16.40 -22.27 6.87
C PHE A 352 16.35 -21.09 7.84
N GLU A 353 17.06 -21.16 8.96
CA GLU A 353 17.19 -20.04 9.91
C GLU A 353 17.90 -18.84 9.27
N ASP A 354 19.02 -19.05 8.57
CA ASP A 354 19.76 -18.01 7.85
C ASP A 354 18.91 -17.36 6.76
N ARG A 355 18.14 -18.17 6.05
CA ARG A 355 17.18 -17.69 5.05
C ARG A 355 16.13 -16.80 5.69
N GLU A 356 15.48 -17.28 6.75
CA GLU A 356 14.43 -16.55 7.46
C GLU A 356 14.96 -15.21 7.97
N GLU A 357 16.16 -15.18 8.58
CA GLU A 357 16.81 -13.94 9.01
C GLU A 357 17.01 -12.97 7.84
N ASN A 358 17.64 -13.43 6.75
CA ASN A 358 18.05 -12.55 5.66
C ASN A 358 16.86 -12.04 4.85
N VAL A 359 15.92 -12.92 4.49
CA VAL A 359 14.73 -12.55 3.69
C VAL A 359 13.82 -11.63 4.48
N ARG A 360 13.56 -11.94 5.75
CA ARG A 360 12.71 -11.13 6.62
C ARG A 360 13.31 -9.77 6.92
N THR A 361 14.62 -9.72 7.22
CA THR A 361 15.29 -8.44 7.48
C THR A 361 15.23 -7.54 6.25
N ALA A 362 15.52 -8.08 5.06
CA ALA A 362 15.48 -7.32 3.82
C ALA A 362 14.05 -6.88 3.45
N GLY A 363 13.06 -7.77 3.59
CA GLY A 363 11.66 -7.46 3.34
C GLY A 363 11.14 -6.36 4.25
N GLN A 364 11.37 -6.50 5.55
CA GLN A 364 10.97 -5.48 6.53
C GLN A 364 11.67 -4.15 6.28
N ALA A 365 12.98 -4.15 5.94
CA ALA A 365 13.71 -2.93 5.58
C ALA A 365 13.04 -2.21 4.40
N ALA A 366 12.61 -2.93 3.37
CA ALA A 366 11.89 -2.35 2.25
C ALA A 366 10.52 -1.79 2.66
N MET A 367 9.78 -2.47 3.55
CA MET A 367 8.51 -1.98 4.09
C MET A 367 8.69 -0.68 4.90
N PHE A 368 9.74 -0.60 5.72
CA PHE A 368 10.10 0.63 6.44
C PHE A 368 10.45 1.75 5.46
N LYS A 369 11.22 1.41 4.41
CA LYS A 369 11.69 2.40 3.43
C LYS A 369 10.56 3.01 2.60
N VAL A 370 9.57 2.23 2.15
CA VAL A 370 8.42 2.79 1.41
C VAL A 370 7.58 3.73 2.28
N ALA A 371 7.40 3.40 3.56
CA ALA A 371 6.70 4.28 4.49
C ALA A 371 7.50 5.59 4.71
N GLU A 372 8.79 5.51 4.99
CA GLU A 372 9.69 6.66 5.17
C GLU A 372 9.65 7.60 3.95
N LEU A 373 9.86 7.07 2.74
CA LEU A 373 9.88 7.85 1.50
C LEU A 373 8.58 8.61 1.26
N SER A 374 7.46 8.03 1.64
CA SER A 374 6.14 8.63 1.48
C SER A 374 5.74 9.60 2.60
N GLY A 375 6.55 9.71 3.67
CA GLY A 375 6.22 10.48 4.86
C GLY A 375 5.22 9.78 5.79
N GLY A 376 5.01 8.49 5.64
CA GLY A 376 4.21 7.66 6.55
C GLY A 376 5.03 7.02 7.66
N ASN A 377 4.50 5.97 8.26
CA ASN A 377 5.19 5.20 9.31
C ASN A 377 4.95 3.69 9.16
N THR A 378 5.70 2.91 9.93
CA THR A 378 5.60 1.45 9.92
C THR A 378 5.29 0.92 11.31
N ALA A 379 4.30 0.03 11.40
CA ALA A 379 3.97 -0.74 12.58
C ALA A 379 4.31 -2.23 12.37
N VAL A 380 4.90 -2.87 13.40
CA VAL A 380 5.12 -4.32 13.40
C VAL A 380 4.06 -4.96 14.28
N MET A 381 3.32 -5.92 13.71
CA MET A 381 2.25 -6.66 14.35
C MET A 381 2.79 -8.03 14.77
N GLU A 382 3.44 -8.12 15.91
CA GLU A 382 4.03 -9.40 16.37
C GLU A 382 2.99 -10.43 16.81
N LYS A 383 1.79 -9.97 17.18
CA LYS A 383 0.65 -10.80 17.57
C LYS A 383 -0.59 -10.40 16.79
N PRO A 384 -1.43 -11.35 16.36
CA PRO A 384 -2.69 -11.04 15.67
C PRO A 384 -3.60 -10.10 16.48
N GLU A 385 -3.63 -10.22 17.81
CA GLU A 385 -4.45 -9.43 18.72
C GLU A 385 -4.10 -7.93 18.69
N ASP A 386 -2.89 -7.56 18.26
CA ASP A 386 -2.46 -6.18 18.12
C ASP A 386 -3.13 -5.46 16.92
N ALA A 387 -3.76 -6.20 16.00
CA ALA A 387 -4.32 -5.64 14.77
C ALA A 387 -5.28 -4.48 15.03
N GLY A 388 -6.23 -4.65 15.93
CA GLY A 388 -7.22 -3.61 16.26
C GLY A 388 -6.57 -2.32 16.77
N ARG A 389 -5.57 -2.42 17.64
CA ARG A 389 -4.81 -1.28 18.15
C ARG A 389 -3.99 -0.62 17.05
N ILE A 390 -3.25 -1.39 16.26
CA ILE A 390 -2.38 -0.87 15.18
C ILE A 390 -3.20 -0.10 14.13
N TYR A 391 -4.34 -0.64 13.69
CA TYR A 391 -5.20 0.04 12.73
C TYR A 391 -5.84 1.30 13.32
N ALA A 392 -6.20 1.28 14.61
CA ALA A 392 -6.69 2.47 15.30
C ALA A 392 -5.60 3.55 15.43
N ASP A 393 -4.37 3.16 15.76
CA ASP A 393 -3.22 4.07 15.84
C ASP A 393 -2.91 4.69 14.47
N ILE A 394 -2.95 3.90 13.39
CA ILE A 394 -2.76 4.41 12.02
C ILE A 394 -3.85 5.44 11.68
N LEU A 395 -5.11 5.15 11.97
CA LEU A 395 -6.19 6.10 11.74
C LEU A 395 -6.00 7.37 12.56
N GLY A 396 -5.64 7.26 13.83
CA GLY A 396 -5.32 8.40 14.69
C GLY A 396 -4.18 9.26 14.12
N VAL A 397 -3.13 8.63 13.57
CA VAL A 397 -2.03 9.34 12.88
C VAL A 397 -2.54 10.02 11.62
N ILE A 398 -3.36 9.36 10.80
CA ILE A 398 -3.96 9.97 9.59
C ILE A 398 -4.79 11.20 9.98
N GLU A 399 -5.59 11.08 11.04
CA GLU A 399 -6.44 12.16 11.54
C GLU A 399 -5.66 13.30 12.21
N SER A 400 -4.46 13.05 12.68
CA SER A 400 -3.60 14.03 13.36
C SER A 400 -2.66 14.78 12.41
N ARG A 401 -2.74 14.55 11.10
CA ARG A 401 -1.87 15.21 10.12
C ARG A 401 -2.41 16.58 9.70
N TYR A 402 -1.53 17.52 9.54
CA TYR A 402 -1.80 18.75 8.82
C TYR A 402 -1.72 18.50 7.32
N VAL A 403 -2.50 19.23 6.56
CA VAL A 403 -2.33 19.32 5.11
C VAL A 403 -1.94 20.75 4.76
N ILE A 404 -0.80 20.89 4.08
CA ILE A 404 -0.38 22.17 3.50
C ILE A 404 -0.38 22.05 1.97
N GLY A 405 -0.74 23.14 1.31
CA GLY A 405 -0.71 23.22 -0.13
C GLY A 405 -0.06 24.51 -0.60
N TYR A 406 0.66 24.44 -1.71
CA TYR A 406 1.29 25.57 -2.36
C TYR A 406 1.35 25.37 -3.87
N TYR A 407 1.57 26.45 -4.59
CA TYR A 407 1.87 26.40 -6.01
C TYR A 407 3.39 26.45 -6.19
N PRO A 408 4.00 25.46 -6.83
CA PRO A 408 5.43 25.44 -7.09
C PRO A 408 5.90 26.67 -7.84
N THR A 409 7.12 27.11 -7.57
CA THR A 409 7.73 28.24 -8.27
C THR A 409 7.80 27.98 -9.76
N ASP A 410 7.41 28.96 -10.58
CA ASP A 410 7.41 28.88 -12.03
C ASP A 410 8.82 28.66 -12.62
N GLY A 411 8.87 28.09 -13.83
CA GLY A 411 10.12 27.94 -14.61
C GLY A 411 10.94 26.68 -14.31
N VAL A 412 10.45 25.78 -13.42
CA VAL A 412 11.10 24.48 -13.19
C VAL A 412 10.44 23.40 -14.06
N PRO A 413 11.20 22.61 -14.85
CA PRO A 413 10.63 21.53 -15.67
C PRO A 413 9.74 20.57 -14.86
N SER A 414 8.61 20.19 -15.42
CA SER A 414 7.58 19.36 -14.71
C SER A 414 8.13 18.02 -14.24
N GLU A 415 8.97 17.36 -15.02
CA GLU A 415 9.50 16.03 -14.67
C GLU A 415 10.69 16.06 -13.71
N ARG A 416 11.09 17.22 -13.22
CA ARG A 416 12.21 17.32 -12.28
C ARG A 416 11.78 16.85 -10.89
N ARG A 417 12.63 16.05 -10.25
CA ARG A 417 12.55 15.72 -8.83
C ARG A 417 12.83 16.98 -8.00
N ARG A 418 11.91 17.30 -7.10
CA ARG A 418 11.99 18.48 -6.21
C ARG A 418 12.16 18.04 -4.77
N SER A 419 13.02 18.73 -4.04
CA SER A 419 13.18 18.50 -2.60
C SER A 419 12.19 19.38 -1.82
N VAL A 420 11.61 18.82 -0.76
CA VAL A 420 10.71 19.55 0.14
C VAL A 420 11.21 19.41 1.57
N LYS A 421 11.26 20.52 2.27
CA LYS A 421 11.54 20.59 3.70
C LYS A 421 10.49 21.44 4.38
N VAL A 422 9.94 20.94 5.48
CA VAL A 422 9.00 21.68 6.31
C VAL A 422 9.51 21.73 7.73
N GLU A 423 9.49 22.91 8.32
CA GLU A 423 9.92 23.15 9.69
C GLU A 423 8.83 23.91 10.45
N VAL A 424 8.81 23.79 11.79
CA VAL A 424 7.99 24.62 12.66
C VAL A 424 8.84 25.80 13.16
N ARG A 425 8.39 27.01 12.84
CA ARG A 425 9.12 28.26 13.19
C ARG A 425 9.30 28.37 14.70
N GLY A 426 10.53 28.66 15.13
CA GLY A 426 10.85 28.84 16.54
C GLY A 426 10.80 27.57 17.39
N ARG A 427 10.58 26.40 16.78
CA ARG A 427 10.50 25.10 17.48
C ARG A 427 11.43 24.05 16.84
N PRO A 428 12.76 24.22 17.00
CA PRO A 428 13.74 23.26 16.45
C PRO A 428 13.67 21.89 17.16
N ASP A 429 12.97 21.80 18.28
CA ASP A 429 12.71 20.59 19.04
C ASP A 429 11.54 19.75 18.48
N TYR A 430 10.77 20.30 17.53
CA TYR A 430 9.70 19.56 16.85
C TYR A 430 10.23 18.83 15.63
N THR A 431 9.74 17.61 15.44
CA THR A 431 10.01 16.79 14.26
C THR A 431 8.82 16.84 13.32
N VAL A 432 9.04 17.22 12.06
CA VAL A 432 8.03 17.17 11.02
C VAL A 432 8.28 15.97 10.13
N THR A 433 7.33 15.04 10.12
CA THR A 433 7.38 13.85 9.27
C THR A 433 6.48 14.07 8.05
N THR A 434 7.12 14.12 6.87
CA THR A 434 6.48 14.27 5.56
C THR A 434 7.39 13.66 4.50
N ARG A 435 6.91 13.55 3.26
CA ARG A 435 7.80 13.21 2.13
C ARG A 435 8.85 14.29 1.93
N SER A 436 10.07 13.87 1.60
CA SER A 436 11.20 14.78 1.36
C SER A 436 11.36 15.16 -0.11
N HIS A 437 10.73 14.43 -1.02
CA HIS A 437 10.82 14.65 -2.46
C HIS A 437 9.49 14.35 -3.16
N TYR A 438 9.31 14.95 -4.34
CA TYR A 438 8.21 14.64 -5.22
C TYR A 438 8.56 14.97 -6.69
N ILE A 439 7.78 14.42 -7.63
CA ILE A 439 7.87 14.71 -9.06
C ILE A 439 6.50 15.20 -9.53
N LEU A 440 6.48 16.33 -10.23
CA LEU A 440 5.30 16.79 -10.95
C LEU A 440 5.24 16.12 -12.33
N LYS A 441 4.10 15.52 -12.65
CA LYS A 441 3.75 15.05 -13.99
C LYS A 441 2.47 15.70 -14.43
#